data_569decf1d093c55d4e2cc9821b0540e7
#
_entry.id   569decf1d093c55d4e2cc9821b0540e7
#
_cell.length_a   1.000
_cell.length_b   1.000
_cell.length_c   1.000
_cell.angle_alpha   90.00
_cell.angle_beta   90.00
_cell.angle_gamma   90.00
#
_symmetry.space_group_name_H-M   'P 1'
#
loop_
_entity.id
_entity.type
_entity.pdbx_description
1 polymer ?
#
loop_
_entity_poly.entity_id
_entity_poly.type
_entity_poly.pdbx_seq_one_letter_code
_entity_poly.pdbx_strand_id
1 'polypeptide(L)'
;MTNEQIRDFLEKHAEKQFKDFTSSLIPGTDSILGVRLPVLRSLAKQLAKEDWRTYLKEARDDSYEEIMLQGLVIGYVKAEMEELLEYAAAFIPKIHDWSVNDGFCSTFKIVRKHRAEVWDFLMQYSASKSEFEQRVVAVMLMDHFLVPEYIDRVLAVYNSLKHEGYYCKMGVAWGIATAYVKFPQETHA
;
A
#
# COMPACT_ATOMS: atom_id res chain seq x y z
N MET A 1 -9.59 -6.13 19.58
CA MET A 1 -10.34 -7.29 18.97
C MET A 1 -9.38 -8.44 18.77
N THR A 2 -9.84 -9.71 18.96
CA THR A 2 -9.04 -10.91 18.60
C THR A 2 -9.11 -11.21 17.10
N ASN A 3 -8.21 -12.06 16.61
CA ASN A 3 -8.23 -12.48 15.19
C ASN A 3 -9.54 -13.19 14.81
N GLU A 4 -10.11 -14.01 15.73
CA GLU A 4 -11.41 -14.65 15.52
C GLU A 4 -12.53 -13.61 15.38
N GLN A 5 -12.58 -12.61 16.25
CA GLN A 5 -13.56 -11.52 16.16
C GLN A 5 -13.42 -10.70 14.88
N ILE A 6 -12.21 -10.48 14.41
CA ILE A 6 -11.94 -9.80 13.13
C ILE A 6 -12.45 -10.67 11.98
N ARG A 7 -12.14 -11.96 11.98
CA ARG A 7 -12.60 -12.89 10.97
C ARG A 7 -14.12 -12.98 10.90
N ASP A 8 -14.80 -13.14 12.05
CA ASP A 8 -16.26 -13.15 12.15
C ASP A 8 -16.86 -11.84 11.61
N PHE A 9 -16.22 -10.70 11.92
CA PHE A 9 -16.66 -9.41 11.42
C PHE A 9 -16.55 -9.35 9.89
N LEU A 10 -15.42 -9.79 9.31
CA LEU A 10 -15.20 -9.79 7.87
C LEU A 10 -16.22 -10.71 7.16
N GLU A 11 -16.43 -11.92 7.67
CA GLU A 11 -17.39 -12.88 7.10
C GLU A 11 -18.83 -12.36 7.15
N LYS A 12 -19.21 -11.70 8.24
CA LYS A 12 -20.52 -11.07 8.37
C LYS A 12 -20.77 -9.94 7.37
N HIS A 13 -19.71 -9.27 6.92
CA HIS A 13 -19.79 -8.16 5.96
C HIS A 13 -19.40 -8.55 4.53
N ALA A 14 -19.15 -9.83 4.30
CA ALA A 14 -18.82 -10.37 2.99
C ALA A 14 -20.06 -10.38 2.07
N GLU A 15 -19.89 -9.91 0.84
CA GLU A 15 -20.91 -9.86 -0.18
C GLU A 15 -20.47 -10.70 -1.40
N LYS A 16 -21.24 -11.72 -1.76
CA LYS A 16 -20.90 -12.61 -2.89
C LYS A 16 -20.68 -11.85 -4.19
N GLN A 17 -21.57 -10.92 -4.52
CA GLN A 17 -21.44 -10.13 -5.76
C GLN A 17 -20.17 -9.28 -5.76
N PHE A 18 -19.78 -8.72 -4.60
CA PHE A 18 -18.58 -7.94 -4.50
C PHE A 18 -17.32 -8.83 -4.52
N LYS A 19 -17.39 -10.04 -3.96
CA LYS A 19 -16.34 -11.06 -4.11
C LYS A 19 -16.10 -11.37 -5.58
N ASP A 20 -17.15 -11.71 -6.34
CA ASP A 20 -17.06 -12.07 -7.76
C ASP A 20 -16.48 -10.90 -8.58
N PHE A 21 -16.91 -9.66 -8.29
CA PHE A 21 -16.39 -8.45 -8.92
C PHE A 21 -14.91 -8.24 -8.60
N THR A 22 -14.52 -8.29 -7.32
CA THR A 22 -13.13 -8.09 -6.88
C THR A 22 -12.21 -9.16 -7.48
N SER A 23 -12.62 -10.43 -7.48
CA SER A 23 -11.87 -11.53 -8.08
C SER A 23 -11.58 -11.31 -9.58
N SER A 24 -12.48 -10.64 -10.30
CA SER A 24 -12.27 -10.30 -11.71
C SER A 24 -11.22 -9.20 -11.91
N LEU A 25 -10.99 -8.35 -10.92
CA LEU A 25 -10.03 -7.22 -10.97
C LEU A 25 -8.63 -7.59 -10.52
N ILE A 26 -8.49 -8.58 -9.65
CA ILE A 26 -7.22 -9.05 -9.08
C ILE A 26 -7.03 -10.56 -9.34
N PRO A 27 -6.88 -10.96 -10.61
CA PRO A 27 -6.75 -12.36 -10.98
C PRO A 27 -5.51 -12.98 -10.31
N GLY A 28 -5.65 -14.21 -9.83
CA GLY A 28 -4.59 -14.91 -9.09
C GLY A 28 -4.56 -14.62 -7.59
N THR A 29 -5.42 -13.74 -7.08
CA THR A 29 -5.62 -13.57 -5.65
C THR A 29 -6.70 -14.52 -5.16
N ASP A 30 -6.27 -15.50 -4.40
CA ASP A 30 -7.15 -16.46 -3.75
C ASP A 30 -7.72 -15.89 -2.43
N SER A 31 -8.67 -16.61 -1.82
CA SER A 31 -9.17 -16.29 -0.48
C SER A 31 -9.79 -14.89 -0.31
N ILE A 32 -10.47 -14.37 -1.36
CA ILE A 32 -11.24 -13.13 -1.25
C ILE A 32 -12.58 -13.43 -0.55
N LEU A 33 -12.90 -12.67 0.49
CA LEU A 33 -14.18 -12.76 1.21
C LEU A 33 -15.27 -11.94 0.52
N GLY A 34 -14.94 -10.75 0.04
CA GLY A 34 -15.85 -9.82 -0.60
C GLY A 34 -16.33 -8.70 0.31
N VAL A 35 -15.46 -8.19 1.18
CA VAL A 35 -15.77 -7.05 2.05
C VAL A 35 -15.40 -5.74 1.38
N ARG A 36 -16.33 -4.78 1.34
CA ARG A 36 -16.11 -3.49 0.69
C ARG A 36 -15.07 -2.64 1.42
N LEU A 37 -14.23 -1.93 0.66
CA LEU A 37 -13.16 -1.08 1.20
C LEU A 37 -13.62 -0.05 2.24
N PRO A 38 -14.78 0.62 2.15
CA PRO A 38 -15.26 1.49 3.24
C PRO A 38 -15.45 0.78 4.57
N VAL A 39 -15.88 -0.48 4.57
CA VAL A 39 -16.03 -1.31 5.78
C VAL A 39 -14.66 -1.63 6.37
N LEU A 40 -13.71 -2.08 5.52
CA LEU A 40 -12.32 -2.33 5.93
C LEU A 40 -11.66 -1.07 6.51
N ARG A 41 -11.85 0.08 5.87
CA ARG A 41 -11.32 1.36 6.37
C ARG A 41 -11.93 1.77 7.72
N SER A 42 -13.21 1.48 7.95
CA SER A 42 -13.86 1.74 9.25
C SER A 42 -13.26 0.85 10.34
N LEU A 43 -13.12 -0.44 10.09
CA LEU A 43 -12.50 -1.39 11.01
C LEU A 43 -11.03 -1.04 11.28
N ALA A 44 -10.26 -0.72 10.24
CA ALA A 44 -8.86 -0.33 10.40
C ALA A 44 -8.69 0.91 11.30
N LYS A 45 -9.57 1.91 11.16
CA LYS A 45 -9.55 3.10 12.02
C LYS A 45 -9.92 2.78 13.48
N GLN A 46 -10.75 1.78 13.72
CA GLN A 46 -11.04 1.29 15.05
C GLN A 46 -9.80 0.60 15.63
N LEU A 47 -9.23 -0.38 14.93
CA LEU A 47 -8.04 -1.12 15.36
C LEU A 47 -6.84 -0.21 15.62
N ALA A 48 -6.66 0.83 14.79
CA ALA A 48 -5.60 1.82 14.96
C ALA A 48 -5.72 2.65 16.25
N LYS A 49 -6.86 2.64 16.94
CA LYS A 49 -7.09 3.30 18.23
C LYS A 49 -6.99 2.34 19.43
N GLU A 50 -7.01 1.05 19.16
CA GLU A 50 -6.89 -0.02 20.16
C GLU A 50 -5.42 -0.45 20.31
N ASP A 51 -5.17 -1.66 20.79
CA ASP A 51 -3.81 -2.23 20.81
C ASP A 51 -3.41 -2.75 19.42
N TRP A 52 -3.10 -1.81 18.53
CA TRP A 52 -2.72 -2.10 17.16
C TRP A 52 -1.38 -2.85 17.03
N ARG A 53 -0.49 -2.72 18.04
CA ARG A 53 0.79 -3.43 18.05
C ARG A 53 0.58 -4.92 18.20
N THR A 54 -0.21 -5.33 19.18
CA THR A 54 -0.60 -6.73 19.33
C THR A 54 -1.34 -7.23 18.10
N TYR A 55 -2.29 -6.43 17.56
CA TYR A 55 -2.98 -6.79 16.32
C TYR A 55 -2.01 -7.05 15.16
N LEU A 56 -1.11 -6.12 14.82
CA LEU A 56 -0.20 -6.28 13.68
C LEU A 56 0.80 -7.43 13.88
N LYS A 57 1.19 -7.73 15.11
CA LYS A 57 2.08 -8.84 15.43
C LYS A 57 1.40 -10.21 15.25
N GLU A 58 0.11 -10.31 15.54
CA GLU A 58 -0.66 -11.54 15.54
C GLU A 58 -1.57 -11.68 14.32
N ALA A 59 -1.64 -10.67 13.45
CA ALA A 59 -2.55 -10.62 12.32
C ALA A 59 -2.35 -11.81 11.38
N ARG A 60 -3.48 -12.37 10.92
CA ARG A 60 -3.50 -13.48 9.96
C ARG A 60 -3.41 -12.97 8.54
N ASP A 61 -2.93 -13.83 7.65
CA ASP A 61 -2.78 -13.58 6.22
C ASP A 61 -3.68 -14.54 5.39
N ASP A 62 -4.76 -15.06 5.99
CA ASP A 62 -5.59 -16.12 5.43
C ASP A 62 -6.55 -15.61 4.33
N SER A 63 -6.75 -14.29 4.22
CA SER A 63 -7.59 -13.67 3.19
C SER A 63 -7.02 -12.34 2.70
N TYR A 64 -7.43 -11.97 1.49
CA TYR A 64 -7.15 -10.66 0.89
C TYR A 64 -7.51 -9.50 1.85
N GLU A 65 -8.67 -9.59 2.50
CA GLU A 65 -9.15 -8.56 3.41
C GLU A 65 -8.32 -8.45 4.70
N GLU A 66 -7.80 -9.56 5.22
CA GLU A 66 -6.93 -9.55 6.38
C GLU A 66 -5.59 -8.89 6.07
N ILE A 67 -5.02 -9.16 4.89
CA ILE A 67 -3.79 -8.49 4.42
C ILE A 67 -4.07 -7.00 4.17
N MET A 68 -5.14 -6.66 3.46
CA MET A 68 -5.54 -5.26 3.23
C MET A 68 -5.70 -4.50 4.55
N LEU A 69 -6.33 -5.13 5.54
CA LEU A 69 -6.58 -4.52 6.85
C LEU A 69 -5.29 -4.14 7.58
N GLN A 70 -4.25 -4.98 7.52
CA GLN A 70 -2.93 -4.68 8.10
C GLN A 70 -2.34 -3.40 7.49
N GLY A 71 -2.30 -3.31 6.16
CA GLY A 71 -1.80 -2.12 5.46
C GLY A 71 -2.58 -0.85 5.81
N LEU A 72 -3.90 -0.96 5.91
CA LEU A 72 -4.76 0.16 6.32
C LEU A 72 -4.51 0.58 7.77
N VAL A 73 -4.31 -0.37 8.70
CA VAL A 73 -4.01 -0.06 10.11
C VAL A 73 -2.68 0.67 10.22
N ILE A 74 -1.61 0.17 9.58
CA ILE A 74 -0.30 0.85 9.54
C ILE A 74 -0.47 2.29 9.02
N GLY A 75 -1.27 2.49 7.98
CA GLY A 75 -1.53 3.80 7.41
C GLY A 75 -2.33 4.77 8.30
N TYR A 76 -3.13 4.26 9.25
CA TYR A 76 -3.94 5.09 10.16
C TYR A 76 -3.33 5.31 11.53
N VAL A 77 -2.38 4.49 11.94
CA VAL A 77 -1.72 4.60 13.25
C VAL A 77 -0.92 5.90 13.35
N LYS A 78 -0.87 6.44 14.57
CA LYS A 78 -0.01 7.57 14.94
C LYS A 78 1.05 7.05 15.90
N ALA A 79 2.26 6.89 15.41
CA ALA A 79 3.44 6.47 16.17
C ALA A 79 4.69 7.16 15.58
N GLU A 80 5.85 6.91 16.20
CA GLU A 80 7.12 7.39 15.66
C GLU A 80 7.40 6.76 14.29
N MET A 81 8.04 7.50 13.38
CA MET A 81 8.23 7.04 12.00
C MET A 81 9.09 5.78 11.94
N GLU A 82 10.13 5.69 12.74
CA GLU A 82 11.01 4.52 12.81
C GLU A 82 10.21 3.23 13.09
N GLU A 83 9.32 3.25 14.09
CA GLU A 83 8.44 2.12 14.41
C GLU A 83 7.49 1.79 13.26
N LEU A 84 6.91 2.81 12.61
CA LEU A 84 6.00 2.60 11.47
C LEU A 84 6.72 1.99 10.27
N LEU A 85 7.98 2.35 10.03
CA LEU A 85 8.79 1.77 8.97
C LEU A 85 9.15 0.31 9.25
N GLU A 86 9.35 -0.09 10.51
CA GLU A 86 9.52 -1.50 10.89
C GLU A 86 8.27 -2.33 10.55
N TYR A 87 7.07 -1.84 10.90
CA TYR A 87 5.83 -2.51 10.52
C TYR A 87 5.60 -2.50 9.00
N ALA A 88 5.94 -1.42 8.31
CA ALA A 88 5.87 -1.36 6.85
C ALA A 88 6.83 -2.37 6.19
N ALA A 89 8.06 -2.51 6.70
CA ALA A 89 9.04 -3.48 6.21
C ALA A 89 8.55 -4.94 6.38
N ALA A 90 7.87 -5.24 7.49
CA ALA A 90 7.29 -6.56 7.73
C ALA A 90 6.04 -6.81 6.86
N PHE A 91 5.32 -5.76 6.47
CA PHE A 91 4.09 -5.84 5.69
C PHE A 91 4.33 -5.89 4.17
N ILE A 92 5.26 -5.11 3.64
CA ILE A 92 5.51 -4.99 2.19
C ILE A 92 5.68 -6.35 1.49
N PRO A 93 6.41 -7.35 2.04
CA PRO A 93 6.52 -8.67 1.43
C PRO A 93 5.22 -9.47 1.31
N LYS A 94 4.16 -9.08 2.04
CA LYS A 94 2.83 -9.71 1.98
C LYS A 94 1.96 -9.16 0.84
N ILE A 95 2.40 -8.12 0.14
CA ILE A 95 1.64 -7.48 -0.93
C ILE A 95 1.81 -8.29 -2.22
N HIS A 96 0.72 -8.86 -2.72
CA HIS A 96 0.71 -9.68 -3.93
C HIS A 96 -0.29 -9.20 -4.99
N ASP A 97 -0.98 -8.07 -4.74
CA ASP A 97 -1.91 -7.45 -5.69
C ASP A 97 -1.87 -5.91 -5.61
N TRP A 98 -2.34 -5.28 -6.69
CA TRP A 98 -2.32 -3.82 -6.81
C TRP A 98 -3.27 -3.12 -5.82
N SER A 99 -4.37 -3.76 -5.44
CA SER A 99 -5.38 -3.15 -4.58
C SER A 99 -4.88 -2.99 -3.14
N VAL A 100 -4.21 -4.02 -2.59
CA VAL A 100 -3.53 -3.96 -1.29
C VAL A 100 -2.41 -2.93 -1.33
N ASN A 101 -1.58 -2.95 -2.39
CA ASN A 101 -0.49 -2.00 -2.58
C ASN A 101 -0.97 -0.55 -2.53
N ASP A 102 -1.94 -0.22 -3.37
CA ASP A 102 -2.42 1.15 -3.55
C ASP A 102 -3.25 1.60 -2.33
N GLY A 103 -3.97 0.66 -1.70
CA GLY A 103 -4.67 0.86 -0.44
C GLY A 103 -3.74 1.27 0.69
N PHE A 104 -2.62 0.56 0.86
CA PHE A 104 -1.56 0.90 1.82
C PHE A 104 -0.93 2.25 1.49
N CYS A 105 -0.40 2.42 0.28
CA CYS A 105 0.31 3.64 -0.12
C CYS A 105 -0.54 4.90 0.07
N SER A 106 -1.78 4.90 -0.42
CA SER A 106 -2.67 6.06 -0.31
C SER A 106 -3.11 6.38 1.12
N THR A 107 -3.06 5.40 2.02
CA THR A 107 -3.47 5.56 3.43
C THR A 107 -2.32 6.03 4.31
N PHE A 108 -1.06 5.74 3.95
CA PHE A 108 0.14 6.05 4.74
C PHE A 108 0.55 7.55 4.65
N LYS A 109 -0.38 8.44 4.98
CA LYS A 109 -0.25 9.91 4.76
C LYS A 109 0.79 10.59 5.65
N ILE A 110 1.20 9.98 6.76
CA ILE A 110 2.23 10.52 7.65
C ILE A 110 3.57 10.70 6.92
N VAL A 111 3.82 9.93 5.86
CA VAL A 111 4.96 10.05 4.92
C VAL A 111 5.23 11.50 4.53
N ARG A 112 4.19 12.31 4.32
CA ARG A 112 4.31 13.71 3.88
C ARG A 112 5.05 14.59 4.88
N LYS A 113 5.13 14.21 6.14
CA LYS A 113 5.86 14.91 7.20
C LYS A 113 7.28 14.36 7.40
N HIS A 114 7.57 13.16 6.89
CA HIS A 114 8.79 12.40 7.10
C HIS A 114 9.43 11.93 5.78
N ARG A 115 9.33 12.78 4.72
CA ARG A 115 9.76 12.41 3.38
C ARG A 115 11.22 11.95 3.30
N ALA A 116 12.13 12.56 4.03
CA ALA A 116 13.55 12.19 3.97
C ALA A 116 13.76 10.74 4.48
N GLU A 117 13.23 10.43 5.66
CA GLU A 117 13.35 9.11 6.29
C GLU A 117 12.68 8.03 5.41
N VAL A 118 11.47 8.33 4.92
CA VAL A 118 10.71 7.41 4.07
C VAL A 118 11.36 7.26 2.68
N TRP A 119 11.99 8.30 2.16
CA TRP A 119 12.76 8.18 0.90
C TRP A 119 13.85 7.12 1.03
N ASP A 120 14.68 7.21 2.07
CA ASP A 120 15.80 6.28 2.28
C ASP A 120 15.29 4.84 2.50
N PHE A 121 14.15 4.70 3.19
CA PHE A 121 13.47 3.41 3.34
C PHE A 121 13.00 2.85 1.99
N LEU A 122 12.32 3.64 1.16
CA LEU A 122 11.81 3.20 -0.14
C LEU A 122 12.93 2.80 -1.11
N MET A 123 14.07 3.48 -1.08
CA MET A 123 15.19 3.19 -1.99
C MET A 123 15.77 1.78 -1.79
N GLN A 124 15.57 1.16 -0.64
CA GLN A 124 15.95 -0.24 -0.39
C GLN A 124 15.18 -1.23 -1.29
N TYR A 125 13.97 -0.88 -1.71
CA TYR A 125 13.11 -1.69 -2.57
C TYR A 125 13.21 -1.35 -4.07
N SER A 126 13.90 -0.28 -4.44
CA SER A 126 13.97 0.20 -5.83
C SER A 126 14.62 -0.79 -6.81
N ALA A 127 15.54 -1.63 -6.32
CA ALA A 127 16.20 -2.67 -7.09
C ALA A 127 15.74 -4.09 -6.71
N SER A 128 14.60 -4.22 -6.03
CA SER A 128 14.06 -5.52 -5.62
C SER A 128 13.70 -6.38 -6.84
N LYS A 129 13.77 -7.70 -6.66
CA LYS A 129 13.27 -8.70 -7.63
C LYS A 129 11.75 -8.93 -7.51
N SER A 130 11.10 -8.38 -6.48
CA SER A 130 9.66 -8.47 -6.31
C SER A 130 8.96 -7.35 -7.06
N GLU A 131 7.98 -7.72 -7.88
CA GLU A 131 7.15 -6.78 -8.65
C GLU A 131 6.45 -5.77 -7.75
N PHE A 132 5.84 -6.26 -6.67
CA PHE A 132 5.05 -5.42 -5.78
C PHE A 132 5.91 -4.56 -4.85
N GLU A 133 7.11 -4.98 -4.49
CA GLU A 133 8.04 -4.12 -3.78
C GLU A 133 8.45 -2.91 -4.63
N GLN A 134 8.76 -3.10 -5.93
CA GLN A 134 8.99 -1.96 -6.83
C GLN A 134 7.70 -1.14 -7.07
N ARG A 135 6.51 -1.77 -7.11
CA ARG A 135 5.26 -1.03 -7.20
C ARG A 135 5.00 -0.17 -5.96
N VAL A 136 5.32 -0.66 -4.74
CA VAL A 136 5.24 0.17 -3.52
C VAL A 136 6.05 1.44 -3.70
N VAL A 137 7.30 1.34 -4.20
CA VAL A 137 8.13 2.52 -4.48
C VAL A 137 7.40 3.45 -5.45
N ALA A 138 6.95 2.94 -6.60
CA ALA A 138 6.32 3.76 -7.62
C ALA A 138 5.08 4.50 -7.11
N VAL A 139 4.18 3.81 -6.40
CA VAL A 139 2.92 4.39 -5.92
C VAL A 139 3.13 5.30 -4.71
N MET A 140 4.03 4.97 -3.78
CA MET A 140 4.40 5.87 -2.67
C MET A 140 4.98 7.19 -3.18
N LEU A 141 5.87 7.14 -4.19
CA LEU A 141 6.43 8.34 -4.81
C LEU A 141 5.33 9.18 -5.46
N MET A 142 4.39 8.56 -6.18
CA MET A 142 3.26 9.24 -6.80
C MET A 142 2.37 9.93 -5.75
N ASP A 143 2.03 9.23 -4.66
CA ASP A 143 1.05 9.73 -3.68
C ASP A 143 1.62 10.82 -2.77
N HIS A 144 2.93 10.80 -2.50
CA HIS A 144 3.49 11.60 -1.40
C HIS A 144 4.70 12.45 -1.78
N PHE A 145 5.37 12.21 -2.92
CA PHE A 145 6.63 12.88 -3.27
C PHE A 145 6.57 13.73 -4.54
N LEU A 146 5.40 13.85 -5.19
CA LEU A 146 5.23 14.77 -6.32
C LEU A 146 5.11 16.21 -5.79
N VAL A 147 6.24 16.75 -5.34
CA VAL A 147 6.44 18.11 -4.82
C VAL A 147 7.75 18.69 -5.40
N PRO A 148 7.91 20.03 -5.45
CA PRO A 148 9.06 20.65 -6.14
C PRO A 148 10.43 20.14 -5.65
N GLU A 149 10.57 19.86 -4.36
CA GLU A 149 11.83 19.44 -3.75
C GLU A 149 12.24 18.01 -4.12
N TYR A 150 11.31 17.20 -4.67
CA TYR A 150 11.55 15.78 -4.95
C TYR A 150 11.33 15.40 -6.42
N ILE A 151 10.71 16.25 -7.24
CA ILE A 151 10.27 15.84 -8.59
C ILE A 151 11.39 15.26 -9.45
N ASP A 152 12.55 15.89 -9.52
CA ASP A 152 13.68 15.39 -10.35
C ASP A 152 14.17 14.02 -9.86
N ARG A 153 14.24 13.84 -8.52
CA ARG A 153 14.62 12.58 -7.92
C ARG A 153 13.56 11.49 -8.18
N VAL A 154 12.29 11.83 -8.12
CA VAL A 154 11.17 10.90 -8.40
C VAL A 154 11.23 10.43 -9.85
N LEU A 155 11.42 11.33 -10.81
CA LEU A 155 11.56 10.99 -12.24
C LEU A 155 12.77 10.09 -12.50
N ALA A 156 13.91 10.39 -11.85
CA ALA A 156 15.10 9.54 -11.93
C ALA A 156 14.83 8.12 -11.39
N VAL A 157 14.10 7.99 -10.28
CA VAL A 157 13.70 6.68 -9.72
C VAL A 157 12.76 5.96 -10.69
N TYR A 158 11.72 6.61 -11.23
CA TYR A 158 10.84 5.98 -12.23
C TYR A 158 11.61 5.45 -13.43
N ASN A 159 12.61 6.21 -13.90
CA ASN A 159 13.49 5.76 -14.99
C ASN A 159 14.39 4.58 -14.59
N SER A 160 14.64 4.34 -13.31
CA SER A 160 15.48 3.24 -12.79
C SER A 160 14.69 1.97 -12.44
N LEU A 161 13.38 2.06 -12.19
CA LEU A 161 12.53 0.89 -11.92
C LEU A 161 12.39 0.06 -13.20
N LYS A 162 12.99 -1.14 -13.22
CA LYS A 162 13.12 -1.99 -14.43
C LYS A 162 12.47 -3.37 -14.29
N HIS A 163 11.60 -3.56 -13.31
CA HIS A 163 10.91 -4.84 -13.18
C HIS A 163 10.00 -5.09 -14.39
N GLU A 164 10.08 -6.30 -14.95
CA GLU A 164 9.33 -6.66 -16.17
C GLU A 164 7.85 -6.93 -15.92
N GLY A 165 7.43 -7.07 -14.68
CA GLY A 165 6.04 -7.32 -14.28
C GLY A 165 5.09 -6.19 -14.68
N TYR A 166 3.89 -6.58 -15.06
CA TYR A 166 2.84 -5.68 -15.54
C TYR A 166 2.47 -4.61 -14.51
N TYR A 167 2.30 -5.00 -13.25
CA TYR A 167 1.82 -4.09 -12.20
C TYR A 167 2.88 -3.07 -11.78
N CYS A 168 4.18 -3.42 -11.83
CA CYS A 168 5.24 -2.46 -11.62
C CYS A 168 5.26 -1.42 -12.76
N LYS A 169 5.25 -1.86 -14.02
CA LYS A 169 5.20 -0.97 -15.20
C LYS A 169 3.99 -0.04 -15.18
N MET A 170 2.82 -0.56 -14.80
CA MET A 170 1.60 0.24 -14.67
C MET A 170 1.72 1.28 -13.54
N GLY A 171 2.32 0.93 -12.41
CA GLY A 171 2.59 1.86 -11.32
C GLY A 171 3.51 3.02 -11.74
N VAL A 172 4.59 2.71 -12.46
CA VAL A 172 5.51 3.71 -13.02
C VAL A 172 4.80 4.60 -14.05
N ALA A 173 4.07 4.01 -15.00
CA ALA A 173 3.33 4.76 -16.02
C ALA A 173 2.29 5.71 -15.40
N TRP A 174 1.56 5.24 -14.37
CA TRP A 174 0.61 6.06 -13.63
C TRP A 174 1.31 7.18 -12.87
N GLY A 175 2.44 6.89 -12.23
CA GLY A 175 3.26 7.89 -11.54
C GLY A 175 3.76 8.98 -12.48
N ILE A 176 4.29 8.61 -13.65
CA ILE A 176 4.75 9.56 -14.68
C ILE A 176 3.58 10.40 -15.21
N ALA A 177 2.44 9.80 -15.53
CA ALA A 177 1.26 10.53 -15.99
C ALA A 177 0.77 11.54 -14.93
N THR A 178 0.77 11.15 -13.65
CA THR A 178 0.40 12.04 -12.54
C THR A 178 1.44 13.15 -12.34
N ALA A 179 2.73 12.85 -12.49
CA ALA A 179 3.81 13.82 -12.44
C ALA A 179 3.67 14.84 -13.58
N TYR A 180 3.37 14.41 -14.80
CA TYR A 180 3.19 15.29 -15.96
C TYR A 180 2.05 16.31 -15.75
N VAL A 181 0.96 15.90 -15.10
CA VAL A 181 -0.15 16.84 -14.79
C VAL A 181 0.28 17.93 -13.81
N LYS A 182 1.17 17.62 -12.86
CA LYS A 182 1.62 18.58 -11.83
C LYS A 182 2.88 19.34 -12.21
N PHE A 183 3.78 18.72 -12.92
CA PHE A 183 5.13 19.18 -13.27
C PHE A 183 5.43 18.88 -14.75
N PRO A 184 4.69 19.52 -15.69
CA PRO A 184 4.81 19.18 -17.11
C PRO A 184 6.20 19.50 -17.70
N GLN A 185 6.88 20.53 -17.23
CA GLN A 185 8.19 20.93 -17.75
C GLN A 185 9.28 19.91 -17.34
N GLU A 186 9.33 19.57 -16.06
CA GLU A 186 10.29 18.61 -15.49
C GLU A 186 10.06 17.20 -16.03
N THR A 187 8.79 16.84 -16.26
CA THR A 187 8.44 15.48 -16.75
C THR A 187 8.67 15.31 -18.25
N HIS A 188 8.73 16.40 -19.03
CA HIS A 188 8.95 16.37 -20.47
C HIS A 188 10.45 16.35 -20.82
N ALA A 189 11.31 16.81 -19.92
CA ALA A 189 12.75 16.87 -20.13
C ALA A 189 13.39 15.49 -20.07
#